data_f44ff308468ed772f1e3bd5328fb8a6f
#
_entry.id   f44ff308468ed772f1e3bd5328fb8a6f
#
_cell.length_a   1.000
_cell.length_b   1.000
_cell.length_c   1.000
_cell.angle_alpha   90.00
_cell.angle_beta   90.00
_cell.angle_gamma   90.00
#
_symmetry.space_group_name_H-M   'P 1'
#
loop_
_entity.id
_entity.type
_entity.pdbx_description
1 polymer ?
#
loop_
_entity_poly.entity_id
_entity_poly.type
_entity_poly.pdbx_seq_one_letter_code
_entity_poly.pdbx_strand_id
1 'polypeptide(L)'
;HTRLQGDWSSDVYSSDLVLVKLAASGMCHSDEHLVTGDLAGATAGMPIIGGHEGAGVVVEVGEGVNWLEPGDHVVFGFIPACGRCGPCSQGHSNLCDVGGTEFAKGMQISDGTARHHTLDGQDLTLMCLLGTFAEHTVVNEASCVKIEKDWPLDKACLLGCGVVTGWGSAVYAADIKPGDFVAVVGCGGIGSNAIQGAKLAGARSITAIDPVEFKREMAMEFGATHTYASVAEALENLGESTWGRGFDKVIMTMGVGDGSVLGEAFWLSAKKSRTVVTNIHPTHEQSISIPGAFLTLFEKEIVGSLFGSANIRTDIPKLMELYTQGQLKLDELVTQTYTLDQINEGYEAMRNGENIRGVIIFD
;
A
#
# COMPACT_ATOMS: atom_id res chain seq x y z
N HIS A 1 -0.47 24.98 10.27
CA HIS A 1 0.38 25.25 9.09
C HIS A 1 1.80 25.44 9.53
N THR A 2 2.63 24.41 9.46
CA THR A 2 4.05 24.52 9.70
C THR A 2 4.73 24.62 8.34
N ARG A 3 5.04 25.84 7.87
CA ARG A 3 5.98 26.00 6.76
C ARG A 3 7.33 25.52 7.27
N LEU A 4 7.79 24.41 6.73
CA LEU A 4 9.14 23.90 6.97
C LEU A 4 10.11 24.84 6.25
N GLN A 5 10.73 25.75 6.98
CA GLN A 5 11.81 26.59 6.51
C GLN A 5 13.07 26.10 7.23
N GLY A 6 13.65 25.02 6.72
CA GLY A 6 14.96 24.52 7.14
C GLY A 6 16.06 25.09 6.23
N ASP A 7 17.22 25.31 6.78
CA ASP A 7 18.43 25.54 6.00
C ASP A 7 18.92 24.19 5.46
N TRP A 8 18.39 23.82 4.29
CA TRP A 8 18.58 22.52 3.65
C TRP A 8 20.02 22.24 3.23
N SER A 9 20.88 23.28 3.19
CA SER A 9 22.23 23.22 2.64
C SER A 9 23.22 22.41 3.47
N SER A 10 22.92 22.13 4.75
CA SER A 10 23.82 21.40 5.65
C SER A 10 23.48 19.93 5.85
N ASP A 11 22.28 19.49 5.46
CA ASP A 11 21.73 18.20 5.92
C ASP A 11 21.76 17.07 4.87
N VAL A 12 21.96 17.36 3.58
CA VAL A 12 22.07 16.36 2.51
C VAL A 12 23.44 15.69 2.44
N TYR A 13 24.40 16.11 3.25
CA TYR A 13 25.77 15.57 3.25
C TYR A 13 25.93 14.16 3.84
N SER A 14 24.88 13.54 4.35
CA SER A 14 24.92 12.08 4.58
C SER A 14 24.95 11.37 3.25
N SER A 15 25.88 10.46 3.09
CA SER A 15 26.27 9.91 1.78
C SER A 15 25.16 9.26 0.96
N ASP A 16 24.05 8.84 1.60
CA ASP A 16 22.99 8.01 1.01
C ASP A 16 21.59 8.66 1.02
N LEU A 17 21.53 9.99 1.20
CA LEU A 17 20.27 10.74 1.27
C LEU A 17 19.91 11.40 -0.06
N VAL A 18 18.62 11.59 -0.27
CA VAL A 18 18.03 12.22 -1.46
C VAL A 18 17.00 13.25 -1.01
N LEU A 19 17.16 14.49 -1.42
CA LEU A 19 16.16 15.55 -1.27
C LEU A 19 15.22 15.51 -2.47
N VAL A 20 13.93 15.38 -2.22
CA VAL A 20 12.91 15.31 -3.27
C VAL A 20 11.86 16.39 -3.06
N LYS A 21 11.57 17.16 -4.12
CA LYS A 21 10.37 18.00 -4.20
C LYS A 21 9.21 17.10 -4.59
N LEU A 22 8.20 17.00 -3.73
CA LEU A 22 7.02 16.20 -3.98
C LEU A 22 6.10 16.86 -5.01
N ALA A 23 5.57 16.07 -5.93
CA ALA A 23 4.52 16.47 -6.86
C ALA A 23 3.16 15.95 -6.40
N ALA A 24 3.14 14.77 -5.79
CA ALA A 24 1.92 14.17 -5.28
C ALA A 24 2.16 13.21 -4.13
N SER A 25 1.15 13.05 -3.27
CA SER A 25 1.12 12.07 -2.20
C SER A 25 -0.26 11.43 -2.06
N GLY A 26 -0.32 10.09 -2.12
CA GLY A 26 -1.54 9.32 -1.89
C GLY A 26 -1.94 9.33 -0.41
N MET A 27 -3.25 9.37 -0.16
CA MET A 27 -3.83 9.25 1.19
C MET A 27 -4.20 7.80 1.47
N CYS A 28 -3.78 7.25 2.60
CA CYS A 28 -3.96 5.85 2.93
C CYS A 28 -4.53 5.66 4.34
N HIS A 29 -5.25 4.57 4.58
CA HIS A 29 -5.72 4.19 5.92
C HIS A 29 -4.57 3.96 6.91
N SER A 30 -3.37 3.63 6.42
CA SER A 30 -2.20 3.46 7.31
C SER A 30 -1.82 4.76 8.03
N ASP A 31 -2.06 5.93 7.43
CA ASP A 31 -1.89 7.22 8.09
C ASP A 31 -3.01 7.48 9.11
N GLU A 32 -4.24 7.04 8.82
CA GLU A 32 -5.35 7.10 9.77
C GLU A 32 -5.07 6.25 11.02
N HIS A 33 -4.43 5.08 10.86
CA HIS A 33 -4.03 4.23 11.99
C HIS A 33 -3.04 4.92 12.96
N LEU A 34 -2.28 5.94 12.49
CA LEU A 34 -1.47 6.78 13.38
C LEU A 34 -2.35 7.65 14.29
N VAL A 35 -3.44 8.17 13.73
CA VAL A 35 -4.37 9.06 14.44
C VAL A 35 -5.24 8.26 15.40
N THR A 36 -5.74 7.10 14.98
CA THR A 36 -6.60 6.21 15.80
C THR A 36 -5.82 5.42 16.85
N GLY A 37 -4.50 5.26 16.66
CA GLY A 37 -3.65 4.49 17.55
C GLY A 37 -3.69 2.96 17.35
N ASP A 38 -4.29 2.47 16.27
CA ASP A 38 -4.35 1.03 15.96
C ASP A 38 -2.96 0.40 15.79
N LEU A 39 -1.98 1.19 15.35
CA LEU A 39 -0.57 0.82 15.24
C LEU A 39 0.28 1.29 16.43
N ALA A 40 -0.31 1.50 17.60
CA ALA A 40 0.41 1.95 18.77
C ALA A 40 1.61 1.04 19.08
N GLY A 41 2.79 1.64 19.23
CA GLY A 41 4.06 0.94 19.46
C GLY A 41 4.78 0.46 18.19
N ALA A 42 4.17 0.54 17.02
CA ALA A 42 4.82 0.22 15.74
C ALA A 42 5.34 1.48 15.02
N THR A 43 5.11 2.67 15.58
CA THR A 43 5.50 3.96 15.00
C THR A 43 6.41 4.72 15.94
N ALA A 44 7.21 5.62 15.37
CA ALA A 44 8.05 6.54 16.11
C ALA A 44 7.22 7.48 16.99
N GLY A 45 7.92 8.12 17.92
CA GLY A 45 7.34 9.13 18.80
C GLY A 45 6.77 10.33 18.03
N MET A 46 5.92 11.09 18.71
CA MET A 46 5.35 12.33 18.17
C MET A 46 6.23 13.53 18.51
N PRO A 47 6.29 14.58 17.70
CA PRO A 47 5.50 14.80 16.49
C PRO A 47 6.03 14.05 15.26
N ILE A 48 5.11 13.70 14.35
CA ILE A 48 5.42 12.92 13.14
C ILE A 48 4.85 13.60 11.88
N ILE A 49 5.61 13.58 10.78
CA ILE A 49 5.10 13.93 9.46
C ILE A 49 4.49 12.67 8.84
N GLY A 50 3.19 12.72 8.56
CA GLY A 50 2.45 11.64 7.93
C GLY A 50 2.78 11.49 6.43
N GLY A 51 2.12 10.52 5.80
CA GLY A 51 2.27 10.23 4.38
C GLY A 51 3.41 9.27 4.05
N HIS A 52 3.10 8.31 3.19
CA HIS A 52 4.05 7.26 2.78
C HIS A 52 3.90 6.82 1.32
N GLU A 53 3.05 7.49 0.55
CA GLU A 53 2.82 7.24 -0.87
C GLU A 53 3.21 8.48 -1.67
N GLY A 54 4.49 8.72 -1.89
CA GLY A 54 4.99 9.92 -2.56
C GLY A 54 5.59 9.66 -3.92
N ALA A 55 5.45 10.65 -4.81
CA ALA A 55 6.21 10.77 -6.04
C ALA A 55 6.64 12.21 -6.24
N GLY A 56 7.83 12.40 -6.81
CA GLY A 56 8.39 13.73 -6.97
C GLY A 56 9.65 13.77 -7.82
N VAL A 57 10.30 14.92 -7.78
CA VAL A 57 11.51 15.21 -8.55
C VAL A 57 12.69 15.38 -7.60
N VAL A 58 13.78 14.68 -7.88
CA VAL A 58 15.04 14.80 -7.14
C VAL A 58 15.58 16.22 -7.28
N VAL A 59 15.86 16.86 -6.14
CA VAL A 59 16.44 18.22 -6.07
C VAL A 59 17.93 18.13 -5.83
N GLU A 60 18.36 17.25 -4.90
CA GLU A 60 19.74 17.10 -4.49
C GLU A 60 19.99 15.66 -4.01
N VAL A 61 21.21 15.19 -4.13
CA VAL A 61 21.65 13.86 -3.70
C VAL A 61 22.92 13.94 -2.87
N GLY A 62 23.06 13.07 -1.86
CA GLY A 62 24.28 12.90 -1.09
C GLY A 62 25.44 12.32 -1.92
N GLU A 63 26.68 12.53 -1.48
CA GLU A 63 27.90 12.15 -2.24
C GLU A 63 28.00 10.63 -2.56
N GLY A 64 27.33 9.77 -1.79
CA GLY A 64 27.32 8.32 -2.00
C GLY A 64 26.27 7.84 -2.99
N VAL A 65 25.28 8.67 -3.32
CA VAL A 65 24.22 8.33 -4.26
C VAL A 65 24.74 8.49 -5.69
N ASN A 66 24.88 7.40 -6.43
CA ASN A 66 25.52 7.41 -7.73
C ASN A 66 24.60 6.95 -8.89
N TRP A 67 23.32 6.71 -8.62
CA TRP A 67 22.35 6.22 -9.60
C TRP A 67 21.13 7.14 -9.78
N LEU A 68 21.03 8.18 -8.95
CA LEU A 68 20.07 9.28 -9.04
C LEU A 68 20.82 10.59 -9.26
N GLU A 69 20.19 11.53 -9.97
CA GLU A 69 20.67 12.88 -10.18
C GLU A 69 19.53 13.90 -10.09
N PRO A 70 19.84 15.19 -9.80
CA PRO A 70 18.83 16.23 -9.82
C PRO A 70 18.04 16.26 -11.13
N GLY A 71 16.70 16.34 -11.02
CA GLY A 71 15.77 16.27 -12.13
C GLY A 71 15.28 14.86 -12.48
N ASP A 72 15.74 13.83 -11.80
CA ASP A 72 15.16 12.50 -11.92
C ASP A 72 13.79 12.44 -11.25
N HIS A 73 12.86 11.69 -11.83
CA HIS A 73 11.57 11.39 -11.24
C HIS A 73 11.67 10.12 -10.39
N VAL A 74 11.08 10.14 -9.21
CA VAL A 74 11.09 9.01 -8.28
C VAL A 74 9.71 8.77 -7.67
N VAL A 75 9.45 7.50 -7.38
CA VAL A 75 8.38 7.03 -6.49
C VAL A 75 9.01 6.44 -5.25
N PHE A 76 8.40 6.62 -4.10
CA PHE A 76 8.88 6.00 -2.87
C PHE A 76 8.20 4.67 -2.59
N GLY A 77 8.99 3.66 -2.26
CA GLY A 77 8.46 2.48 -1.58
C GLY A 77 8.45 2.71 -0.07
N PHE A 78 7.31 2.48 0.58
CA PHE A 78 7.21 2.72 2.03
C PHE A 78 8.10 1.79 2.86
N ILE A 79 8.55 0.67 2.30
CA ILE A 79 9.61 -0.16 2.85
C ILE A 79 10.86 0.05 2.00
N PRO A 80 11.97 0.52 2.58
CA PRO A 80 13.23 0.67 1.85
C PRO A 80 13.73 -0.69 1.35
N ALA A 81 14.33 -0.72 0.17
CA ALA A 81 14.90 -1.91 -0.44
C ALA A 81 16.43 -1.80 -0.46
N CYS A 82 17.11 -2.17 0.63
CA CYS A 82 18.57 -2.00 0.75
C CYS A 82 19.39 -2.87 -0.23
N GLY A 83 18.81 -3.91 -0.80
CA GLY A 83 19.43 -4.80 -1.78
C GLY A 83 20.44 -5.83 -1.22
N ARG A 84 20.83 -5.73 0.06
CA ARG A 84 21.94 -6.52 0.64
C ARG A 84 21.60 -7.34 1.89
N CYS A 85 20.46 -7.12 2.53
CA CYS A 85 20.00 -7.95 3.65
C CYS A 85 19.49 -9.32 3.16
N GLY A 86 19.26 -10.25 4.08
CA GLY A 86 18.79 -11.60 3.77
C GLY A 86 17.55 -11.62 2.86
N PRO A 87 16.44 -11.00 3.27
CA PRO A 87 15.23 -10.91 2.43
C PRO A 87 15.48 -10.26 1.07
N CYS A 88 16.13 -9.09 1.02
CA CYS A 88 16.40 -8.40 -0.25
C CYS A 88 17.21 -9.26 -1.23
N SER A 89 18.23 -9.95 -0.76
CA SER A 89 19.09 -10.82 -1.61
C SER A 89 18.35 -12.04 -2.16
N GLN A 90 17.19 -12.38 -1.58
CA GLN A 90 16.30 -13.45 -2.05
C GLN A 90 15.12 -12.93 -2.88
N GLY A 91 15.08 -11.62 -3.18
CA GLY A 91 13.99 -11.00 -3.94
C GLY A 91 12.79 -10.55 -3.11
N HIS A 92 12.84 -10.68 -1.79
CA HIS A 92 11.76 -10.29 -0.86
C HIS A 92 12.03 -8.90 -0.25
N SER A 93 12.18 -7.87 -1.09
CA SER A 93 12.49 -6.52 -0.62
C SER A 93 11.39 -5.90 0.25
N ASN A 94 10.15 -6.35 0.10
CA ASN A 94 9.03 -6.01 0.97
C ASN A 94 9.25 -6.39 2.45
N LEU A 95 10.20 -7.28 2.72
CA LEU A 95 10.60 -7.71 4.06
C LEU A 95 12.04 -7.26 4.40
N CYS A 96 12.49 -6.16 3.84
CA CYS A 96 13.83 -5.63 4.09
C CYS A 96 14.09 -5.45 5.59
N ASP A 97 15.18 -6.06 6.11
CA ASP A 97 15.53 -5.97 7.54
C ASP A 97 15.77 -4.52 7.99
N VAL A 98 16.34 -3.69 7.12
CA VAL A 98 16.56 -2.26 7.40
C VAL A 98 15.22 -1.54 7.61
N GLY A 99 14.21 -1.80 6.77
CA GLY A 99 12.86 -1.30 6.97
C GLY A 99 12.29 -1.76 8.31
N GLY A 100 12.36 -3.06 8.59
CA GLY A 100 11.80 -3.65 9.82
C GLY A 100 12.41 -3.11 11.11
N THR A 101 13.71 -2.78 11.12
CA THR A 101 14.39 -2.28 12.33
C THR A 101 14.29 -0.78 12.51
N GLU A 102 14.25 0.00 11.44
CA GLU A 102 14.31 1.46 11.52
C GLU A 102 12.93 2.15 11.47
N PHE A 103 11.89 1.42 11.04
CA PHE A 103 10.54 1.96 10.90
C PHE A 103 10.01 2.64 12.16
N ALA A 104 10.19 1.98 13.31
CA ALA A 104 9.71 2.50 14.60
C ALA A 104 10.48 3.73 15.10
N LYS A 105 11.65 4.04 14.51
CA LYS A 105 12.44 5.21 14.92
C LYS A 105 12.01 6.48 14.17
N GLY A 106 11.52 6.35 12.92
CA GLY A 106 11.09 7.47 12.09
C GLY A 106 12.20 8.48 11.75
N MET A 107 13.46 8.06 11.87
CA MET A 107 14.67 8.86 11.65
C MET A 107 15.45 8.30 10.46
N GLN A 108 16.48 9.01 10.00
CA GLN A 108 17.29 8.55 8.87
C GLN A 108 18.00 7.23 9.17
N ILE A 109 18.03 6.35 8.17
CA ILE A 109 18.57 5.00 8.30
C ILE A 109 20.08 5.02 8.56
N SER A 110 20.79 5.96 7.94
CA SER A 110 22.25 6.01 7.92
C SER A 110 22.86 6.44 9.24
N ASP A 111 22.24 7.38 9.94
CA ASP A 111 22.82 8.04 11.12
C ASP A 111 21.87 8.20 12.31
N GLY A 112 20.59 7.81 12.15
CA GLY A 112 19.59 7.87 13.20
C GLY A 112 19.17 9.28 13.59
N THR A 113 19.39 10.29 12.73
CA THR A 113 19.07 11.69 13.02
C THR A 113 17.85 12.16 12.24
N ALA A 114 17.19 13.24 12.71
CA ALA A 114 16.12 13.90 11.99
C ALA A 114 16.70 14.84 10.90
N ARG A 115 15.94 14.98 9.80
CA ARG A 115 16.18 16.00 8.77
C ARG A 115 15.05 17.01 8.65
N HIS A 116 14.02 16.82 9.46
CA HIS A 116 12.85 17.68 9.51
C HIS A 116 12.69 18.19 10.93
N HIS A 117 12.43 19.47 11.06
CA HIS A 117 12.32 20.14 12.35
C HIS A 117 11.14 21.11 12.34
N THR A 118 10.57 21.37 13.51
CA THR A 118 9.63 22.47 13.70
C THR A 118 10.39 23.81 13.63
N LEU A 119 9.66 24.91 13.52
CA LEU A 119 10.29 26.26 13.47
C LEU A 119 11.07 26.63 14.74
N ASP A 120 10.77 25.99 15.87
CA ASP A 120 11.47 26.12 17.15
C ASP A 120 12.57 25.06 17.35
N GLY A 121 12.86 24.26 16.33
CA GLY A 121 14.00 23.32 16.29
C GLY A 121 13.74 21.96 16.91
N GLN A 122 12.47 21.58 17.17
CA GLN A 122 12.13 20.23 17.62
C GLN A 122 12.22 19.25 16.45
N ASP A 123 12.87 18.11 16.66
CA ASP A 123 12.95 17.01 15.69
C ASP A 123 11.56 16.46 15.35
N LEU A 124 11.33 16.20 14.06
CA LEU A 124 10.15 15.55 13.54
C LEU A 124 10.51 14.15 13.04
N THR A 125 9.73 13.16 13.44
CA THR A 125 9.84 11.81 12.89
C THR A 125 9.06 11.69 11.58
N LEU A 126 9.39 10.68 10.77
CA LEU A 126 8.77 10.45 9.46
C LEU A 126 7.98 9.16 9.46
N MET A 127 6.74 9.20 9.03
CA MET A 127 6.00 7.98 8.74
C MET A 127 6.70 7.19 7.63
N CYS A 128 6.94 5.92 7.89
CA CYS A 128 7.60 5.01 6.94
C CYS A 128 8.98 5.51 6.45
N LEU A 129 9.66 6.35 7.26
CA LEU A 129 10.94 6.99 6.88
C LEU A 129 10.83 7.92 5.66
N LEU A 130 9.62 8.36 5.32
CA LEU A 130 9.28 9.14 4.13
C LEU A 130 8.66 10.50 4.45
N GLY A 131 7.57 10.56 5.22
CA GLY A 131 6.90 11.81 5.59
C GLY A 131 6.42 12.61 4.38
N THR A 132 5.60 12.01 3.50
CA THR A 132 5.24 12.61 2.20
C THR A 132 4.13 13.67 2.26
N PHE A 133 3.59 13.99 3.43
CA PHE A 133 2.68 15.13 3.61
C PHE A 133 3.45 16.43 3.84
N ALA A 134 4.35 16.71 2.92
CA ALA A 134 5.21 17.89 2.90
C ALA A 134 5.56 18.25 1.45
N GLU A 135 5.91 19.50 1.16
CA GLU A 135 6.35 19.92 -0.19
C GLU A 135 7.70 19.29 -0.58
N HIS A 136 8.54 19.03 0.41
CA HIS A 136 9.86 18.40 0.24
C HIS A 136 10.07 17.37 1.32
N THR A 137 10.80 16.31 0.98
CA THR A 137 11.26 15.33 1.96
C THR A 137 12.69 14.91 1.69
N VAL A 138 13.41 14.56 2.76
CA VAL A 138 14.75 13.96 2.70
C VAL A 138 14.62 12.50 3.08
N VAL A 139 14.95 11.61 2.16
CA VAL A 139 14.79 10.17 2.32
C VAL A 139 16.08 9.42 2.00
N ASN A 140 16.19 8.20 2.50
CA ASN A 140 17.27 7.30 2.10
C ASN A 140 17.08 6.82 0.65
N GLU A 141 18.16 6.71 -0.13
CA GLU A 141 18.10 6.21 -1.51
C GLU A 141 17.45 4.82 -1.65
N ALA A 142 17.51 4.02 -0.58
CA ALA A 142 16.90 2.69 -0.56
C ALA A 142 15.37 2.71 -0.68
N SER A 143 14.73 3.83 -0.34
CA SER A 143 13.30 4.04 -0.51
C SER A 143 12.91 4.58 -1.89
N CYS A 144 13.87 5.04 -2.69
CA CYS A 144 13.63 5.62 -4.00
C CYS A 144 13.55 4.53 -5.08
N VAL A 145 12.63 4.72 -6.02
CA VAL A 145 12.56 3.99 -7.29
C VAL A 145 12.51 5.01 -8.41
N LYS A 146 13.54 5.04 -9.25
CA LYS A 146 13.61 5.92 -10.42
C LYS A 146 12.58 5.46 -11.45
N ILE A 147 11.85 6.42 -12.02
CA ILE A 147 10.83 6.19 -13.04
C ILE A 147 11.07 7.09 -14.26
N GLU A 148 10.39 6.80 -15.36
CA GLU A 148 10.47 7.62 -16.58
C GLU A 148 9.88 9.02 -16.33
N LYS A 149 10.48 10.05 -16.91
CA LYS A 149 10.14 11.46 -16.67
C LYS A 149 8.77 11.87 -17.25
N ASP A 150 8.26 11.14 -18.22
CA ASP A 150 6.95 11.37 -18.84
C ASP A 150 5.79 10.68 -18.13
N TRP A 151 6.06 9.88 -17.09
CA TRP A 151 5.02 9.25 -16.32
C TRP A 151 4.36 10.24 -15.35
N PRO A 152 3.00 10.22 -15.23
CA PRO A 152 2.27 11.17 -14.39
C PRO A 152 2.51 10.88 -12.91
N LEU A 153 3.11 11.84 -12.19
CA LEU A 153 3.51 11.68 -10.79
C LEU A 153 2.32 11.56 -9.84
N ASP A 154 1.17 12.14 -10.18
CA ASP A 154 -0.09 12.05 -9.44
C ASP A 154 -0.73 10.66 -9.48
N LYS A 155 -0.37 9.83 -10.45
CA LYS A 155 -0.74 8.41 -10.53
C LYS A 155 0.38 7.53 -9.96
N ALA A 156 1.62 7.87 -10.29
CA ALA A 156 2.78 7.11 -9.88
C ALA A 156 2.93 7.03 -8.35
N CYS A 157 2.55 8.07 -7.59
CA CYS A 157 2.62 8.08 -6.13
C CYS A 157 1.87 6.90 -5.49
N LEU A 158 0.75 6.46 -6.08
CA LEU A 158 -0.05 5.34 -5.57
C LEU A 158 0.66 3.98 -5.64
N LEU A 159 1.69 3.86 -6.48
CA LEU A 159 2.52 2.66 -6.56
C LEU A 159 3.43 2.51 -5.33
N GLY A 160 3.61 3.57 -4.56
CA GLY A 160 4.37 3.54 -3.31
C GLY A 160 3.78 2.62 -2.24
N CYS A 161 2.46 2.34 -2.30
CA CYS A 161 1.78 1.45 -1.35
C CYS A 161 0.59 0.73 -2.00
N GLY A 162 -0.56 1.42 -2.19
CA GLY A 162 -1.84 0.78 -2.43
C GLY A 162 -1.92 -0.05 -3.71
N VAL A 163 -1.33 0.42 -4.81
CA VAL A 163 -1.37 -0.28 -6.10
C VAL A 163 -0.52 -1.55 -6.06
N VAL A 164 0.74 -1.43 -5.66
CA VAL A 164 1.65 -2.58 -5.54
C VAL A 164 1.13 -3.59 -4.54
N THR A 165 0.59 -3.13 -3.40
CA THR A 165 0.04 -4.00 -2.35
C THR A 165 -1.12 -4.83 -2.88
N GLY A 166 -2.10 -4.21 -3.52
CA GLY A 166 -3.27 -4.93 -4.02
C GLY A 166 -2.93 -5.89 -5.16
N TRP A 167 -2.23 -5.38 -6.17
CA TRP A 167 -1.82 -6.19 -7.32
C TRP A 167 -0.95 -7.37 -6.91
N GLY A 168 0.06 -7.13 -6.09
CA GLY A 168 0.97 -8.18 -5.62
C GLY A 168 0.29 -9.20 -4.70
N SER A 169 -0.70 -8.78 -3.89
CA SER A 169 -1.49 -9.72 -3.09
C SER A 169 -2.24 -10.73 -3.95
N ALA A 170 -2.72 -10.31 -5.14
CA ALA A 170 -3.36 -11.20 -6.10
C ALA A 170 -2.35 -12.07 -6.85
N VAL A 171 -1.31 -11.45 -7.42
CA VAL A 171 -0.40 -12.12 -8.35
C VAL A 171 0.66 -12.95 -7.63
N TYR A 172 1.23 -12.43 -6.52
CA TYR A 172 2.31 -13.11 -5.80
C TYR A 172 1.80 -13.88 -4.58
N ALA A 173 1.12 -13.21 -3.64
CA ALA A 173 0.73 -13.86 -2.40
C ALA A 173 -0.38 -14.90 -2.59
N ALA A 174 -1.46 -14.57 -3.33
CA ALA A 174 -2.50 -15.52 -3.67
C ALA A 174 -2.06 -16.52 -4.73
N ASP A 175 -1.08 -16.15 -5.57
CA ASP A 175 -0.60 -16.99 -6.67
C ASP A 175 -1.77 -17.46 -7.57
N ILE A 176 -2.56 -16.47 -8.03
CA ILE A 176 -3.74 -16.72 -8.87
C ILE A 176 -3.32 -17.36 -10.18
N LYS A 177 -4.05 -18.41 -10.57
CA LYS A 177 -3.86 -19.12 -11.83
C LYS A 177 -5.05 -18.88 -12.79
N PRO A 178 -4.82 -18.97 -14.11
CA PRO A 178 -5.92 -18.93 -15.07
C PRO A 178 -7.01 -19.96 -14.72
N GLY A 179 -8.25 -19.45 -14.58
CA GLY A 179 -9.40 -20.27 -14.25
C GLY A 179 -9.80 -20.31 -12.78
N ASP A 180 -9.03 -19.69 -11.87
CA ASP A 180 -9.37 -19.59 -10.44
C ASP A 180 -10.63 -18.75 -10.20
N PHE A 181 -11.42 -19.12 -9.19
CA PHE A 181 -12.45 -18.28 -8.59
C PHE A 181 -11.84 -17.47 -7.46
N VAL A 182 -11.98 -16.15 -7.53
CA VAL A 182 -11.33 -15.21 -6.61
C VAL A 182 -12.37 -14.38 -5.87
N ALA A 183 -12.25 -14.26 -4.55
CA ALA A 183 -12.97 -13.28 -3.75
C ALA A 183 -12.02 -12.21 -3.22
N VAL A 184 -12.43 -10.94 -3.28
CA VAL A 184 -11.74 -9.80 -2.67
C VAL A 184 -12.67 -9.16 -1.65
N VAL A 185 -12.27 -9.16 -0.38
CA VAL A 185 -13.04 -8.62 0.74
C VAL A 185 -12.46 -7.27 1.14
N GLY A 186 -13.24 -6.20 0.90
CA GLY A 186 -12.82 -4.82 0.97
C GLY A 186 -12.38 -4.29 -0.41
N CYS A 187 -13.14 -3.35 -0.98
CA CYS A 187 -12.95 -2.86 -2.34
C CYS A 187 -12.46 -1.39 -2.38
N GLY A 188 -11.67 -0.99 -1.38
CA GLY A 188 -10.95 0.29 -1.37
C GLY A 188 -9.73 0.26 -2.30
N GLY A 189 -8.78 1.18 -2.10
CA GLY A 189 -7.61 1.33 -2.97
C GLY A 189 -6.78 0.05 -3.14
N ILE A 190 -6.58 -0.76 -2.08
CA ILE A 190 -5.87 -2.04 -2.17
C ILE A 190 -6.73 -3.07 -2.91
N GLY A 191 -8.01 -3.21 -2.52
CA GLY A 191 -8.93 -4.19 -3.11
C GLY A 191 -9.17 -3.98 -4.60
N SER A 192 -9.32 -2.73 -5.05
CA SER A 192 -9.44 -2.39 -6.46
C SER A 192 -8.23 -2.88 -7.28
N ASN A 193 -7.02 -2.78 -6.73
CA ASN A 193 -5.82 -3.26 -7.40
C ASN A 193 -5.64 -4.79 -7.28
N ALA A 194 -6.15 -5.42 -6.21
CA ALA A 194 -6.24 -6.88 -6.13
C ALA A 194 -7.19 -7.44 -7.20
N ILE A 195 -8.31 -6.77 -7.46
CA ILE A 195 -9.25 -7.10 -8.54
C ILE A 195 -8.55 -6.99 -9.91
N GLN A 196 -7.85 -5.90 -10.18
CA GLN A 196 -7.09 -5.74 -11.42
C GLN A 196 -6.00 -6.80 -11.57
N GLY A 197 -5.25 -7.08 -10.50
CA GLY A 197 -4.25 -8.15 -10.47
C GLY A 197 -4.86 -9.52 -10.75
N ALA A 198 -6.01 -9.85 -10.16
CA ALA A 198 -6.71 -11.10 -10.39
C ALA A 198 -7.18 -11.24 -11.84
N LYS A 199 -7.69 -10.15 -12.43
CA LYS A 199 -8.08 -10.10 -13.85
C LYS A 199 -6.89 -10.36 -14.77
N LEU A 200 -5.78 -9.67 -14.54
CA LEU A 200 -4.56 -9.84 -15.35
C LEU A 200 -3.94 -11.23 -15.19
N ALA A 201 -4.07 -11.86 -14.01
CA ALA A 201 -3.62 -13.23 -13.77
C ALA A 201 -4.54 -14.30 -14.43
N GLY A 202 -5.68 -13.90 -14.98
CA GLY A 202 -6.59 -14.79 -15.70
C GLY A 202 -7.63 -15.50 -14.82
N ALA A 203 -8.01 -14.89 -13.70
CA ALA A 203 -9.11 -15.40 -12.87
C ALA A 203 -10.38 -15.62 -13.71
N ARG A 204 -11.10 -16.71 -13.46
CA ARG A 204 -12.35 -17.05 -14.15
C ARG A 204 -13.48 -16.12 -13.74
N SER A 205 -13.62 -15.90 -12.44
CA SER A 205 -14.54 -14.93 -11.88
C SER A 205 -13.88 -14.21 -10.69
N ILE A 206 -14.28 -13.00 -10.49
CA ILE A 206 -13.78 -12.14 -9.40
C ILE A 206 -15.01 -11.58 -8.69
N THR A 207 -15.17 -11.97 -7.43
CA THR A 207 -16.26 -11.51 -6.57
C THR A 207 -15.72 -10.46 -5.62
N ALA A 208 -16.26 -9.26 -5.71
CA ALA A 208 -15.93 -8.13 -4.85
C ALA A 208 -16.95 -8.04 -3.70
N ILE A 209 -16.49 -7.92 -2.47
CA ILE A 209 -17.32 -7.88 -1.27
C ILE A 209 -16.99 -6.60 -0.51
N ASP A 210 -17.94 -5.66 -0.44
CA ASP A 210 -17.79 -4.37 0.29
C ASP A 210 -19.18 -3.85 0.69
N PRO A 211 -19.37 -3.35 1.93
CA PRO A 211 -20.67 -2.81 2.34
C PRO A 211 -21.06 -1.53 1.59
N VAL A 212 -20.10 -0.76 1.07
CA VAL A 212 -20.34 0.51 0.38
C VAL A 212 -20.68 0.27 -1.09
N GLU A 213 -21.88 0.68 -1.52
CA GLU A 213 -22.37 0.47 -2.89
C GLU A 213 -21.44 1.08 -3.94
N PHE A 214 -21.04 2.34 -3.77
CA PHE A 214 -20.08 3.01 -4.65
C PHE A 214 -18.81 2.20 -4.89
N LYS A 215 -18.24 1.58 -3.83
CA LYS A 215 -17.05 0.74 -3.96
C LYS A 215 -17.32 -0.54 -4.74
N ARG A 216 -18.51 -1.11 -4.61
CA ARG A 216 -18.92 -2.28 -5.41
C ARG A 216 -19.09 -1.93 -6.89
N GLU A 217 -19.66 -0.76 -7.20
CA GLU A 217 -19.75 -0.25 -8.58
C GLU A 217 -18.36 -0.06 -9.19
N MET A 218 -17.46 0.60 -8.46
CA MET A 218 -16.08 0.78 -8.90
C MET A 218 -15.34 -0.55 -9.06
N ALA A 219 -15.62 -1.54 -8.22
CA ALA A 219 -15.03 -2.88 -8.35
C ALA A 219 -15.39 -3.54 -9.70
N MET A 220 -16.61 -3.34 -10.20
CA MET A 220 -17.00 -3.81 -11.54
C MET A 220 -16.18 -3.12 -12.64
N GLU A 221 -15.93 -1.82 -12.50
CA GLU A 221 -15.09 -1.06 -13.44
C GLU A 221 -13.65 -1.62 -13.48
N PHE A 222 -13.10 -2.03 -12.34
CA PHE A 222 -11.78 -2.65 -12.22
C PHE A 222 -11.73 -4.11 -12.67
N GLY A 223 -12.87 -4.75 -12.88
CA GLY A 223 -12.94 -6.09 -13.47
C GLY A 223 -13.56 -7.17 -12.61
N ALA A 224 -14.23 -6.83 -11.50
CA ALA A 224 -15.08 -7.78 -10.80
C ALA A 224 -16.20 -8.28 -11.70
N THR A 225 -16.66 -9.51 -11.47
CA THR A 225 -17.75 -10.14 -12.23
C THR A 225 -19.02 -10.28 -11.40
N HIS A 226 -18.88 -10.25 -10.07
CA HIS A 226 -19.95 -10.31 -9.09
C HIS A 226 -19.64 -9.36 -7.93
N THR A 227 -20.68 -8.84 -7.29
CA THR A 227 -20.52 -7.99 -6.10
C THR A 227 -21.54 -8.37 -5.04
N TYR A 228 -21.14 -8.35 -3.77
CA TYR A 228 -22.00 -8.56 -2.62
C TYR A 228 -21.69 -7.54 -1.51
N ALA A 229 -22.72 -7.23 -0.71
CA ALA A 229 -22.55 -6.24 0.37
C ALA A 229 -21.84 -6.82 1.61
N SER A 230 -21.84 -8.15 1.76
CA SER A 230 -21.24 -8.84 2.91
C SER A 230 -20.73 -10.22 2.58
N VAL A 231 -19.86 -10.75 3.44
CA VAL A 231 -19.40 -12.15 3.37
C VAL A 231 -20.58 -13.13 3.48
N ALA A 232 -21.56 -12.83 4.33
CA ALA A 232 -22.75 -13.67 4.50
C ALA A 232 -23.56 -13.76 3.20
N GLU A 233 -23.81 -12.63 2.53
CA GLU A 233 -24.49 -12.61 1.23
C GLU A 233 -23.72 -13.40 0.16
N ALA A 234 -22.39 -13.25 0.12
CA ALA A 234 -21.56 -14.02 -0.81
C ALA A 234 -21.61 -15.54 -0.53
N LEU A 235 -21.69 -15.96 0.74
CA LEU A 235 -21.85 -17.36 1.13
C LEU A 235 -23.20 -17.94 0.65
N GLU A 236 -24.28 -17.19 0.74
CA GLU A 236 -25.60 -17.59 0.26
C GLU A 236 -25.63 -17.75 -1.28
N ASN A 237 -24.77 -17.02 -1.99
CA ASN A 237 -24.72 -16.97 -3.44
C ASN A 237 -23.51 -17.70 -4.07
N LEU A 238 -22.87 -18.63 -3.34
CA LEU A 238 -21.73 -19.42 -3.86
C LEU A 238 -22.11 -20.23 -5.13
N GLY A 239 -23.37 -20.62 -5.27
CA GLY A 239 -23.87 -21.33 -6.47
C GLY A 239 -23.66 -20.50 -7.74
N GLU A 240 -23.92 -19.21 -7.68
CA GLU A 240 -23.80 -18.27 -8.80
C GLU A 240 -22.32 -17.96 -9.10
N SER A 241 -21.56 -17.57 -8.08
CA SER A 241 -20.21 -17.07 -8.24
C SER A 241 -19.14 -18.15 -8.45
N THR A 242 -19.35 -19.38 -7.92
CA THR A 242 -18.33 -20.45 -7.88
C THR A 242 -18.87 -21.85 -8.20
N TRP A 243 -20.10 -21.95 -8.73
CA TRP A 243 -20.79 -23.24 -8.90
C TRP A 243 -20.94 -24.02 -7.58
N GLY A 244 -21.02 -23.34 -6.45
CA GLY A 244 -21.14 -23.92 -5.11
C GLY A 244 -19.85 -24.53 -4.54
N ARG A 245 -18.70 -24.39 -5.20
CA ARG A 245 -17.43 -24.97 -4.75
C ARG A 245 -16.69 -24.13 -3.70
N GLY A 246 -16.99 -22.83 -3.64
CA GLY A 246 -16.20 -21.82 -2.93
C GLY A 246 -15.06 -21.27 -3.78
N PHE A 247 -14.38 -20.27 -3.26
CA PHE A 247 -13.30 -19.55 -3.96
C PHE A 247 -11.96 -20.26 -3.80
N ASP A 248 -11.21 -20.38 -4.89
CA ASP A 248 -9.84 -20.89 -4.86
C ASP A 248 -8.90 -19.94 -4.14
N LYS A 249 -9.17 -18.62 -4.27
CA LYS A 249 -8.39 -17.53 -3.62
C LYS A 249 -9.33 -16.55 -2.94
N VAL A 250 -8.99 -16.16 -1.71
CA VAL A 250 -9.69 -15.10 -0.95
C VAL A 250 -8.65 -14.09 -0.52
N ILE A 251 -8.85 -12.80 -0.85
CA ILE A 251 -7.90 -11.72 -0.53
C ILE A 251 -8.61 -10.73 0.39
N MET A 252 -8.06 -10.57 1.60
CA MET A 252 -8.59 -9.68 2.64
C MET A 252 -7.87 -8.33 2.54
N THR A 253 -8.61 -7.27 2.16
CA THR A 253 -8.07 -5.91 1.90
C THR A 253 -8.88 -4.80 2.57
N MET A 254 -9.60 -5.13 3.63
CA MET A 254 -10.34 -4.15 4.44
C MET A 254 -9.39 -3.11 5.04
N GLY A 255 -9.88 -1.92 5.37
CA GLY A 255 -9.07 -0.85 5.97
C GLY A 255 -8.46 -1.27 7.30
N VAL A 256 -9.29 -1.76 8.22
CA VAL A 256 -8.87 -2.32 9.52
C VAL A 256 -9.16 -3.82 9.50
N GLY A 257 -8.20 -4.62 9.93
CA GLY A 257 -8.37 -6.05 10.08
C GLY A 257 -9.31 -6.40 11.23
N ASP A 258 -10.09 -7.45 11.05
CA ASP A 258 -11.00 -8.00 12.06
C ASP A 258 -10.94 -9.53 11.99
N GLY A 259 -10.54 -10.15 13.09
CA GLY A 259 -10.41 -11.61 13.19
C GLY A 259 -11.73 -12.35 13.01
N SER A 260 -12.87 -11.71 13.30
CA SER A 260 -14.20 -12.31 13.07
C SER A 260 -14.53 -12.39 11.58
N VAL A 261 -14.25 -11.32 10.84
CA VAL A 261 -14.46 -11.29 9.37
C VAL A 261 -13.53 -12.27 8.66
N LEU A 262 -12.29 -12.45 9.15
CA LEU A 262 -11.41 -13.49 8.63
C LEU A 262 -11.99 -14.89 8.88
N GLY A 263 -12.57 -15.12 10.06
CA GLY A 263 -13.26 -16.37 10.39
C GLY A 263 -14.45 -16.68 9.47
N GLU A 264 -15.24 -15.65 9.13
CA GLU A 264 -16.33 -15.76 8.16
C GLU A 264 -15.80 -16.03 6.74
N ALA A 265 -14.79 -15.26 6.31
CA ALA A 265 -14.16 -15.40 5.00
C ALA A 265 -13.50 -16.78 4.79
N PHE A 266 -13.09 -17.45 5.88
CA PHE A 266 -12.60 -18.83 5.83
C PHE A 266 -13.62 -19.78 5.18
N TRP A 267 -14.92 -19.55 5.38
CA TRP A 267 -15.98 -20.38 4.80
C TRP A 267 -16.26 -20.08 3.32
N LEU A 268 -15.89 -18.88 2.83
CA LEU A 268 -15.94 -18.58 1.39
C LEU A 268 -15.00 -19.49 0.59
N SER A 269 -13.88 -19.88 1.20
CA SER A 269 -12.79 -20.54 0.50
C SER A 269 -13.04 -22.04 0.28
N ALA A 270 -12.67 -22.54 -0.90
CA ALA A 270 -12.78 -23.93 -1.33
C ALA A 270 -11.78 -24.86 -0.60
N LYS A 271 -11.79 -26.14 -0.92
CA LYS A 271 -10.71 -27.07 -0.56
C LYS A 271 -9.43 -26.71 -1.33
N LYS A 272 -8.27 -26.82 -0.68
CA LYS A 272 -6.94 -26.42 -1.21
C LYS A 272 -6.88 -24.95 -1.62
N SER A 273 -7.71 -24.12 -1.03
CA SER A 273 -7.74 -22.69 -1.27
C SER A 273 -6.63 -21.97 -0.51
N ARG A 274 -6.33 -20.75 -0.96
CA ARG A 274 -5.44 -19.84 -0.24
C ARG A 274 -6.16 -18.55 0.11
N THR A 275 -6.17 -18.21 1.42
CA THR A 275 -6.66 -16.93 1.94
C THR A 275 -5.46 -16.05 2.23
N VAL A 276 -5.41 -14.87 1.62
CA VAL A 276 -4.34 -13.86 1.81
C VAL A 276 -4.85 -12.76 2.73
N VAL A 277 -4.12 -12.51 3.79
CA VAL A 277 -4.39 -11.43 4.75
C VAL A 277 -3.43 -10.29 4.44
N THR A 278 -3.95 -9.22 3.84
CA THR A 278 -3.19 -8.02 3.47
C THR A 278 -3.54 -6.82 4.37
N ASN A 279 -4.75 -6.82 4.91
CA ASN A 279 -5.20 -5.81 5.86
C ASN A 279 -4.42 -5.90 7.18
N ILE A 280 -4.19 -4.73 7.80
CA ILE A 280 -3.50 -4.66 9.08
C ILE A 280 -4.51 -4.85 10.21
N HIS A 281 -4.23 -5.79 11.11
CA HIS A 281 -4.98 -5.97 12.35
C HIS A 281 -4.40 -5.05 13.44
N PRO A 282 -5.25 -4.51 14.33
CA PRO A 282 -4.76 -3.76 15.49
C PRO A 282 -3.74 -4.58 16.28
N THR A 283 -2.63 -3.96 16.69
CA THR A 283 -1.53 -4.67 17.37
C THR A 283 -1.91 -5.32 18.70
N HIS A 284 -3.01 -4.89 19.31
CA HIS A 284 -3.56 -5.50 20.53
C HIS A 284 -4.41 -6.76 20.25
N GLU A 285 -4.84 -7.00 19.02
CA GLU A 285 -5.55 -8.22 18.63
C GLU A 285 -4.54 -9.35 18.39
N GLN A 286 -4.40 -10.24 19.37
CA GLN A 286 -3.37 -11.28 19.35
C GLN A 286 -3.87 -12.63 18.82
N SER A 287 -5.11 -12.74 18.40
CA SER A 287 -5.69 -14.00 17.95
C SER A 287 -6.72 -13.80 16.84
N ILE A 288 -6.75 -14.75 15.94
CA ILE A 288 -7.78 -14.91 14.93
C ILE A 288 -8.49 -16.25 15.15
N SER A 289 -9.81 -16.29 15.02
CA SER A 289 -10.59 -17.51 15.23
C SER A 289 -10.93 -18.15 13.91
N ILE A 290 -10.37 -19.34 13.67
CA ILE A 290 -10.66 -20.15 12.48
C ILE A 290 -10.98 -21.60 12.87
N PRO A 291 -11.81 -22.32 12.09
CA PRO A 291 -12.13 -23.73 12.34
C PRO A 291 -10.93 -24.66 12.04
N GLY A 292 -10.08 -24.92 13.05
CA GLY A 292 -8.83 -25.68 12.88
C GLY A 292 -8.98 -27.04 12.22
N ALA A 293 -10.06 -27.79 12.54
CA ALA A 293 -10.32 -29.09 11.91
C ALA A 293 -10.50 -28.95 10.39
N PHE A 294 -11.22 -27.94 9.92
CA PHE A 294 -11.45 -27.72 8.49
C PHE A 294 -10.23 -27.10 7.77
N LEU A 295 -9.35 -26.42 8.48
CA LEU A 295 -8.06 -26.03 7.93
C LEU A 295 -7.28 -27.27 7.48
N THR A 296 -7.18 -28.29 8.35
CA THR A 296 -6.50 -29.54 8.06
C THR A 296 -7.25 -30.42 7.06
N LEU A 297 -8.55 -30.67 7.30
CA LEU A 297 -9.34 -31.61 6.48
C LEU A 297 -9.54 -31.12 5.03
N PHE A 298 -9.48 -29.81 4.81
CA PHE A 298 -9.65 -29.22 3.49
C PHE A 298 -8.34 -28.72 2.90
N GLU A 299 -7.22 -28.93 3.59
CA GLU A 299 -5.88 -28.48 3.18
C GLU A 299 -5.86 -26.98 2.76
N LYS A 300 -6.53 -26.13 3.54
CA LYS A 300 -6.58 -24.68 3.27
C LYS A 300 -5.32 -23.99 3.77
N GLU A 301 -4.94 -22.92 3.10
CA GLU A 301 -3.82 -22.07 3.47
C GLU A 301 -4.31 -20.68 3.91
N ILE A 302 -3.66 -20.12 4.93
CA ILE A 302 -3.80 -18.71 5.32
C ILE A 302 -2.39 -18.12 5.33
N VAL A 303 -2.18 -17.06 4.56
CA VAL A 303 -0.87 -16.41 4.40
C VAL A 303 -0.97 -14.90 4.60
N GLY A 304 0.03 -14.29 5.24
CA GLY A 304 0.15 -12.85 5.33
C GLY A 304 0.80 -12.29 4.06
N SER A 305 0.48 -11.05 3.72
CA SER A 305 1.11 -10.32 2.62
C SER A 305 1.37 -8.87 3.01
N LEU A 306 2.63 -8.53 3.18
CA LEU A 306 3.08 -7.15 3.39
C LEU A 306 3.50 -6.57 2.04
N PHE A 307 2.98 -5.38 1.70
CA PHE A 307 3.30 -4.67 0.45
C PHE A 307 3.09 -5.56 -0.80
N GLY A 308 2.06 -6.42 -0.76
CA GLY A 308 1.75 -7.33 -1.86
C GLY A 308 2.80 -8.42 -2.11
N SER A 309 3.71 -8.68 -1.19
CA SER A 309 4.86 -9.59 -1.39
C SER A 309 5.72 -9.18 -2.60
N ALA A 310 5.74 -7.90 -2.94
CA ALA A 310 6.34 -7.36 -4.15
C ALA A 310 7.80 -6.90 -3.95
N ASN A 311 8.53 -6.79 -5.06
CA ASN A 311 9.84 -6.14 -5.11
C ASN A 311 9.69 -4.78 -5.80
N ILE A 312 9.74 -3.70 -5.02
CA ILE A 312 9.44 -2.34 -5.50
C ILE A 312 10.28 -1.91 -6.70
N ARG A 313 11.57 -2.27 -6.73
CA ARG A 313 12.49 -1.86 -7.81
C ARG A 313 12.14 -2.45 -9.17
N THR A 314 11.45 -3.58 -9.17
CA THR A 314 11.00 -4.25 -10.40
C THR A 314 9.52 -4.04 -10.65
N ASP A 315 8.69 -4.02 -9.60
CA ASP A 315 7.25 -4.03 -9.78
C ASP A 315 6.65 -2.64 -10.00
N ILE A 316 7.23 -1.57 -9.43
CA ILE A 316 6.78 -0.20 -9.71
C ILE A 316 6.93 0.14 -11.21
N PRO A 317 8.10 -0.01 -11.85
CA PRO A 317 8.23 0.22 -13.29
C PRO A 317 7.30 -0.64 -14.12
N LYS A 318 7.21 -1.93 -13.81
CA LYS A 318 6.32 -2.88 -14.50
C LYS A 318 4.85 -2.46 -14.45
N LEU A 319 4.37 -2.01 -13.29
CA LEU A 319 2.99 -1.57 -13.15
C LEU A 319 2.71 -0.27 -13.88
N MET A 320 3.69 0.64 -13.95
CA MET A 320 3.60 1.83 -14.79
C MET A 320 3.56 1.49 -16.27
N GLU A 321 4.35 0.51 -16.72
CA GLU A 321 4.26 0.01 -18.10
C GLU A 321 2.87 -0.57 -18.40
N LEU A 322 2.29 -1.36 -17.49
CA LEU A 322 0.93 -1.88 -17.65
C LEU A 322 -0.12 -0.75 -17.72
N TYR A 323 0.07 0.32 -16.95
CA TYR A 323 -0.78 1.51 -17.01
C TYR A 323 -0.65 2.22 -18.36
N THR A 324 0.56 2.50 -18.84
CA THR A 324 0.79 3.18 -20.11
C THR A 324 0.29 2.35 -21.32
N GLN A 325 0.23 1.02 -21.17
CA GLN A 325 -0.35 0.10 -22.16
C GLN A 325 -1.88 -0.02 -22.03
N GLY A 326 -2.52 0.68 -21.09
CA GLY A 326 -3.96 0.62 -20.84
C GLY A 326 -4.45 -0.70 -20.22
N GLN A 327 -3.54 -1.50 -19.67
CA GLN A 327 -3.87 -2.77 -19.02
C GLN A 327 -4.15 -2.62 -17.51
N LEU A 328 -3.64 -1.57 -16.89
CA LEU A 328 -3.88 -1.21 -15.49
C LEU A 328 -4.55 0.17 -15.44
N LYS A 329 -5.60 0.30 -14.68
CA LYS A 329 -6.35 1.54 -14.49
C LYS A 329 -5.84 2.26 -13.25
N LEU A 330 -5.21 3.41 -13.42
CA LEU A 330 -4.79 4.30 -12.33
C LEU A 330 -5.57 5.61 -12.31
N ASP A 331 -6.05 6.08 -13.46
CA ASP A 331 -6.86 7.30 -13.53
C ASP A 331 -8.16 7.15 -12.76
N GLU A 332 -8.83 6.03 -12.91
CA GLU A 332 -10.10 5.71 -12.26
C GLU A 332 -9.94 5.48 -10.74
N LEU A 333 -8.72 5.18 -10.27
CA LEU A 333 -8.44 5.06 -8.84
C LEU A 333 -8.47 6.43 -8.16
N VAL A 334 -7.95 7.48 -8.80
CA VAL A 334 -7.89 8.83 -8.24
C VAL A 334 -9.26 9.48 -8.37
N THR A 335 -10.13 9.23 -7.42
CA THR A 335 -11.50 9.76 -7.43
C THR A 335 -11.59 11.18 -6.90
N GLN A 336 -10.62 11.62 -6.10
CA GLN A 336 -10.57 12.98 -5.54
C GLN A 336 -9.12 13.44 -5.39
N THR A 337 -8.90 14.75 -5.58
CA THR A 337 -7.61 15.41 -5.33
C THR A 337 -7.77 16.51 -4.30
N TYR A 338 -6.72 16.77 -3.53
CA TYR A 338 -6.69 17.70 -2.42
C TYR A 338 -5.43 18.53 -2.45
N THR A 339 -5.45 19.70 -1.82
CA THR A 339 -4.23 20.40 -1.39
C THR A 339 -3.80 19.87 -0.01
N LEU A 340 -2.58 20.16 0.41
CA LEU A 340 -2.10 19.78 1.74
C LEU A 340 -2.98 20.37 2.87
N ASP A 341 -3.53 21.56 2.67
CA ASP A 341 -4.42 22.23 3.63
C ASP A 341 -5.77 21.49 3.79
N GLN A 342 -6.18 20.71 2.80
CA GLN A 342 -7.42 19.93 2.78
C GLN A 342 -7.25 18.48 3.26
N ILE A 343 -6.11 18.15 3.88
CA ILE A 343 -5.80 16.78 4.30
C ILE A 343 -6.89 16.19 5.24
N ASN A 344 -7.43 16.99 6.16
CA ASN A 344 -8.47 16.56 7.09
C ASN A 344 -9.79 16.25 6.37
N GLU A 345 -10.17 17.05 5.36
CA GLU A 345 -11.35 16.83 4.51
C GLU A 345 -11.19 15.51 3.73
N GLY A 346 -9.98 15.25 3.20
CA GLY A 346 -9.68 14.02 2.48
C GLY A 346 -9.80 12.77 3.37
N TYR A 347 -9.36 12.83 4.62
CA TYR A 347 -9.55 11.72 5.57
C TYR A 347 -11.01 11.57 6.02
N GLU A 348 -11.77 12.66 6.13
CA GLU A 348 -13.21 12.56 6.39
C GLU A 348 -13.94 11.86 5.23
N ALA A 349 -13.66 12.23 4.01
CA ALA A 349 -14.20 11.56 2.82
C ALA A 349 -13.81 10.07 2.75
N MET A 350 -12.58 9.73 3.14
CA MET A 350 -12.12 8.34 3.22
C MET A 350 -12.91 7.54 4.27
N ARG A 351 -13.12 8.08 5.47
CA ARG A 351 -13.91 7.44 6.54
C ARG A 351 -15.36 7.22 6.13
N ASN A 352 -15.94 8.19 5.42
CA ASN A 352 -17.30 8.11 4.89
C ASN A 352 -17.44 7.16 3.69
N GLY A 353 -16.33 6.64 3.14
CA GLY A 353 -16.35 5.76 1.96
C GLY A 353 -16.66 6.49 0.65
N GLU A 354 -16.44 7.79 0.58
CA GLU A 354 -16.80 8.66 -0.55
C GLU A 354 -15.74 8.65 -1.67
N ASN A 355 -14.57 8.05 -1.44
CA ASN A 355 -13.51 7.93 -2.43
C ASN A 355 -12.92 6.52 -2.49
N ILE A 356 -12.28 6.19 -3.62
CA ILE A 356 -11.40 5.01 -3.74
C ILE A 356 -9.99 5.41 -3.32
N ARG A 357 -9.43 6.47 -3.95
CA ARG A 357 -8.16 7.09 -3.56
C ARG A 357 -8.27 8.61 -3.60
N GLY A 358 -7.84 9.23 -2.52
CA GLY A 358 -7.53 10.64 -2.45
C GLY A 358 -6.04 10.87 -2.70
N VAL A 359 -5.70 11.92 -3.44
CA VAL A 359 -4.30 12.30 -3.72
C VAL A 359 -4.10 13.77 -3.41
N ILE A 360 -3.09 14.08 -2.61
CA ILE A 360 -2.62 15.45 -2.37
C ILE A 360 -1.72 15.84 -3.54
N ILE A 361 -2.01 16.99 -4.16
CA ILE A 361 -1.20 17.56 -5.24
C ILE A 361 -0.43 18.76 -4.68
N PHE A 362 0.85 18.80 -4.99
CA PHE A 362 1.77 19.91 -4.63
C PHE A 362 2.06 20.76 -5.89
N ASP A 363 2.23 22.06 -5.68
CA ASP A 363 2.54 23.05 -6.74
C ASP A 363 4.01 22.99 -7.22
#